data_ecbefcccfa21ea0dbb95de0a069e68ee
#
_entry.id   ecbefcccfa21ea0dbb95de0a069e68ee
#
_cell.length_a   1.000
_cell.length_b   1.000
_cell.length_c   1.000
_cell.angle_alpha   90.00
_cell.angle_beta   90.00
_cell.angle_gamma   90.00
#
_symmetry.space_group_name_H-M   'P 1'
#
loop_
_entity.id
_entity.type
_entity.pdbx_description
1 polymer ?
#
loop_
_entity_poly.entity_id
_entity_poly.type
_entity_poly.pdbx_seq_one_letter_code
_entity_poly.pdbx_strand_id
1 'polypeptide(L)'
;QVPATAQEPAQVPAQERAPSAPSAPSASGAPNEPSPELAGAPRFALPLDCTPGDDCFVQNHFDRDPGPGTRDYACGALTYDGHTGTDLRLLDLPQMERGVEVVAAAPGRVVAVHDGDPDVSMHARPREALARNPSGNAVRIAHADGWETQYSHLRRGSVRVRVGQPVVTGQPLG
;
A
#
# COMPACT_ATOMS: atom_id res chain seq x y z
N GLN A 1 -13.89 52.89 17.35
CA GLN A 1 -14.63 51.81 17.95
C GLN A 1 -15.75 51.40 17.00
N VAL A 2 -15.64 50.20 16.41
CA VAL A 2 -16.67 49.58 15.59
C VAL A 2 -17.22 48.41 16.41
N PRO A 3 -18.54 48.28 16.59
CA PRO A 3 -19.09 47.14 17.35
C PRO A 3 -19.02 45.84 16.53
N ALA A 4 -18.58 44.77 17.19
CA ALA A 4 -18.60 43.42 16.65
C ALA A 4 -20.04 42.90 16.60
N THR A 5 -20.54 42.59 15.41
CA THR A 5 -21.82 41.91 15.22
C THR A 5 -21.55 40.39 15.37
N ALA A 6 -22.19 39.80 16.39
CA ALA A 6 -22.22 38.38 16.59
C ALA A 6 -23.09 37.71 15.49
N GLN A 7 -22.49 36.80 14.71
CA GLN A 7 -23.25 35.95 13.78
C GLN A 7 -23.78 34.73 14.55
N GLU A 8 -25.09 34.55 14.44
CA GLU A 8 -25.84 33.41 14.97
C GLU A 8 -25.46 32.13 14.16
N PRO A 9 -25.26 30.96 14.81
CA PRO A 9 -24.93 29.74 14.11
C PRO A 9 -26.14 29.22 13.31
N ALA A 10 -25.93 28.95 12.03
CA ALA A 10 -26.94 28.37 11.15
C ALA A 10 -27.39 26.99 11.65
N GLN A 11 -28.67 26.81 11.84
CA GLN A 11 -29.32 25.55 12.17
C GLN A 11 -29.18 24.57 11.00
N VAL A 12 -28.58 23.42 11.24
CA VAL A 12 -28.53 22.29 10.32
C VAL A 12 -29.89 21.60 10.32
N PRO A 13 -30.56 21.39 9.16
CA PRO A 13 -31.84 20.68 9.15
C PRO A 13 -31.66 19.22 9.52
N ALA A 14 -32.57 18.67 10.32
CA ALA A 14 -32.61 17.27 10.71
C ALA A 14 -32.74 16.37 9.48
N GLN A 15 -31.76 15.48 9.29
CA GLN A 15 -31.82 14.43 8.27
C GLN A 15 -32.91 13.41 8.63
N GLU A 16 -33.85 13.27 7.74
CA GLU A 16 -34.91 12.27 7.78
C GLU A 16 -34.30 10.87 7.67
N ARG A 17 -34.61 10.02 8.65
CA ARG A 17 -34.08 8.68 8.78
C ARG A 17 -34.61 7.80 7.65
N ALA A 18 -33.76 7.35 6.75
CA ALA A 18 -34.11 6.39 5.71
C ALA A 18 -34.59 5.05 6.33
N PRO A 19 -35.55 4.35 5.70
CA PRO A 19 -36.03 3.07 6.19
C PRO A 19 -34.93 1.99 6.13
N SER A 20 -34.87 1.17 7.21
CA SER A 20 -33.93 0.07 7.35
C SER A 20 -34.11 -0.94 6.21
N ALA A 21 -33.02 -1.20 5.49
CA ALA A 21 -32.96 -2.27 4.49
C ALA A 21 -33.13 -3.66 5.17
N PRO A 22 -33.74 -4.63 4.49
CA PRO A 22 -33.89 -5.99 5.03
C PRO A 22 -32.52 -6.66 5.17
N SER A 23 -32.31 -7.35 6.29
CA SER A 23 -31.11 -8.15 6.60
C SER A 23 -30.87 -9.20 5.51
N ALA A 24 -29.70 -9.15 4.92
CA ALA A 24 -29.24 -10.20 4.01
C ALA A 24 -29.03 -11.54 4.78
N PRO A 25 -29.32 -12.69 4.15
CA PRO A 25 -29.09 -13.98 4.78
C PRO A 25 -27.60 -14.21 5.02
N SER A 26 -27.26 -14.70 6.22
CA SER A 26 -25.92 -15.14 6.58
C SER A 26 -25.46 -16.24 5.63
N ALA A 27 -24.52 -15.96 4.77
CA ALA A 27 -23.81 -16.99 4.01
C ALA A 27 -22.90 -17.74 4.98
N SER A 28 -23.21 -18.99 5.29
CA SER A 28 -22.32 -19.92 5.96
C SER A 28 -21.11 -20.16 5.06
N GLY A 29 -19.92 -19.69 5.49
CA GLY A 29 -18.71 -19.79 4.71
C GLY A 29 -18.24 -21.22 4.53
N ALA A 30 -18.33 -21.72 3.31
CA ALA A 30 -17.43 -22.77 2.84
C ALA A 30 -16.01 -22.20 2.76
N PRO A 31 -14.94 -22.99 3.02
CA PRO A 31 -13.58 -22.52 2.86
C PRO A 31 -13.40 -22.02 1.43
N ASN A 32 -12.87 -20.80 1.31
CA ASN A 32 -12.68 -20.08 0.05
C ASN A 32 -11.70 -20.89 -0.83
N GLU A 33 -12.21 -21.68 -1.76
CA GLU A 33 -11.36 -22.28 -2.78
C GLU A 33 -10.78 -21.14 -3.62
N PRO A 34 -9.45 -21.13 -3.86
CA PRO A 34 -8.82 -20.08 -4.68
C PRO A 34 -9.44 -20.12 -6.08
N SER A 35 -9.81 -18.92 -6.57
CA SER A 35 -10.30 -18.77 -7.95
C SER A 35 -9.30 -19.39 -8.93
N PRO A 36 -9.74 -20.03 -10.03
CA PRO A 36 -8.85 -20.68 -11.01
C PRO A 36 -7.76 -19.77 -11.59
N GLU A 37 -8.00 -18.46 -11.62
CA GLU A 37 -7.04 -17.44 -12.05
C GLU A 37 -5.83 -17.28 -11.12
N LEU A 38 -5.92 -17.77 -9.88
CA LEU A 38 -4.83 -17.75 -8.90
C LEU A 38 -4.11 -19.10 -8.78
N ALA A 39 -4.52 -20.10 -9.57
CA ALA A 39 -3.80 -21.38 -9.65
C ALA A 39 -2.42 -21.13 -10.27
N GLY A 40 -1.36 -21.22 -9.44
CA GLY A 40 0.02 -20.91 -9.84
C GLY A 40 0.58 -19.59 -9.27
N ALA A 41 -0.24 -18.71 -8.73
CA ALA A 41 0.26 -17.54 -8.03
C ALA A 41 1.07 -17.94 -6.78
N PRO A 42 2.27 -17.38 -6.57
CA PRO A 42 3.01 -17.63 -5.34
C PRO A 42 2.22 -17.12 -4.13
N ARG A 43 2.36 -17.81 -3.00
CA ARG A 43 1.83 -17.30 -1.73
C ARG A 43 2.74 -16.18 -1.25
N PHE A 44 2.21 -14.97 -1.19
CA PHE A 44 2.94 -13.81 -0.69
C PHE A 44 2.74 -13.67 0.82
N ALA A 45 3.85 -13.55 1.56
CA ALA A 45 3.86 -13.12 2.95
C ALA A 45 3.82 -11.58 3.03
N LEU A 46 3.54 -11.06 4.22
CA LEU A 46 3.66 -9.63 4.49
C LEU A 46 5.11 -9.19 4.24
N PRO A 47 5.35 -8.13 3.45
CA PRO A 47 6.69 -7.69 3.08
C PRO A 47 7.35 -6.77 4.10
N LEU A 48 6.81 -6.65 5.30
CA LEU A 48 7.36 -5.87 6.42
C LEU A 48 7.48 -6.74 7.67
N ASP A 49 8.55 -6.53 8.43
CA ASP A 49 8.69 -7.10 9.76
C ASP A 49 7.91 -6.25 10.78
N CYS A 50 6.61 -6.48 10.83
CA CYS A 50 5.66 -5.72 11.67
C CYS A 50 4.41 -6.53 11.98
N THR A 51 3.58 -6.05 12.91
CA THR A 51 2.30 -6.64 13.31
C THR A 51 1.15 -5.83 12.71
N PRO A 52 0.45 -6.36 11.67
CA PRO A 52 -0.67 -5.63 11.06
C PRO A 52 -1.76 -5.26 12.07
N GLY A 53 -2.15 -3.99 12.04
CA GLY A 53 -3.15 -3.43 12.96
C GLY A 53 -2.58 -2.82 14.23
N ASP A 54 -1.32 -3.15 14.59
CA ASP A 54 -0.65 -2.60 15.75
C ASP A 54 0.37 -1.53 15.35
N ASP A 55 1.36 -1.90 14.53
CA ASP A 55 2.48 -1.03 14.18
C ASP A 55 2.67 -0.85 12.66
N CYS A 56 1.86 -1.54 11.84
CA CYS A 56 1.75 -1.27 10.41
C CYS A 56 0.31 -1.49 9.91
N PHE A 57 -0.06 -0.79 8.84
CA PHE A 57 -1.42 -0.75 8.33
C PHE A 57 -1.41 -0.69 6.80
N VAL A 58 -2.42 -1.30 6.16
CA VAL A 58 -2.70 -1.02 4.75
C VAL A 58 -3.30 0.38 4.65
N GLN A 59 -2.67 1.24 3.88
CA GLN A 59 -3.15 2.60 3.64
C GLN A 59 -4.00 2.66 2.37
N ASN A 60 -3.52 2.05 1.27
CA ASN A 60 -4.26 1.95 0.02
C ASN A 60 -4.04 0.57 -0.59
N HIS A 61 -5.06 0.07 -1.28
CA HIS A 61 -4.99 -1.13 -2.10
C HIS A 61 -4.77 -0.77 -3.58
N PHE A 62 -4.48 -1.78 -4.39
CA PHE A 62 -4.49 -1.67 -5.83
C PHE A 62 -5.85 -1.20 -6.35
N ASP A 63 -5.86 -0.26 -7.28
CA ASP A 63 -7.09 0.19 -7.95
C ASP A 63 -7.51 -0.80 -9.02
N ARG A 64 -8.72 -1.33 -8.89
CA ARG A 64 -9.32 -2.29 -9.84
C ARG A 64 -10.25 -1.62 -10.85
N ASP A 65 -10.49 -0.31 -10.75
CA ASP A 65 -11.26 0.42 -11.74
C ASP A 65 -10.35 0.77 -12.93
N PRO A 66 -10.64 0.34 -14.16
CA PRO A 66 -9.83 0.69 -15.33
C PRO A 66 -10.13 2.10 -15.88
N GLY A 67 -11.13 2.79 -15.33
CA GLY A 67 -11.57 4.13 -15.71
C GLY A 67 -11.10 5.18 -14.72
N PRO A 68 -11.69 6.36 -14.73
CA PRO A 68 -11.33 7.46 -13.83
C PRO A 68 -11.96 7.34 -12.42
N GLY A 69 -12.55 6.19 -12.10
CA GLY A 69 -13.09 5.87 -10.79
C GLY A 69 -12.04 5.28 -9.87
N THR A 70 -12.48 4.83 -8.69
CA THR A 70 -11.62 4.13 -7.73
C THR A 70 -12.36 2.93 -7.16
N ARG A 71 -11.72 1.78 -7.11
CA ARG A 71 -12.31 0.58 -6.53
C ARG A 71 -11.23 -0.38 -6.03
N ASP A 72 -11.19 -0.62 -4.72
CA ASP A 72 -10.31 -1.63 -4.14
C ASP A 72 -10.83 -3.07 -4.36
N TYR A 73 -10.11 -4.07 -3.86
CA TYR A 73 -10.46 -5.47 -4.00
C TYR A 73 -11.78 -5.87 -3.33
N ALA A 74 -12.22 -5.12 -2.31
CA ALA A 74 -13.48 -5.31 -1.58
C ALA A 74 -14.63 -4.45 -2.14
N CYS A 75 -14.44 -3.83 -3.31
CA CYS A 75 -15.35 -2.87 -3.92
C CYS A 75 -15.55 -1.58 -3.10
N GLY A 76 -14.62 -1.27 -2.19
CA GLY A 76 -14.55 -0.04 -1.42
C GLY A 76 -13.70 1.04 -2.09
N ALA A 77 -13.45 2.11 -1.36
CA ALA A 77 -12.70 3.29 -1.82
C ALA A 77 -11.34 3.45 -1.13
N LEU A 78 -10.78 2.38 -0.56
CA LEU A 78 -9.44 2.44 0.05
C LEU A 78 -8.34 2.32 -1.01
N THR A 79 -8.38 3.24 -1.98
CA THR A 79 -7.45 3.36 -3.10
C THR A 79 -7.57 4.76 -3.72
N TYR A 80 -6.78 5.07 -4.76
CA TYR A 80 -6.92 6.26 -5.60
C TYR A 80 -6.76 5.87 -7.08
N ASP A 81 -7.28 6.70 -7.99
CA ASP A 81 -7.29 6.46 -9.44
C ASP A 81 -5.88 6.13 -9.96
N GLY A 82 -5.78 4.98 -10.63
CA GLY A 82 -4.54 4.48 -11.20
C GLY A 82 -3.52 3.93 -10.20
N HIS A 83 -3.88 3.67 -8.94
CA HIS A 83 -2.97 3.07 -7.97
C HIS A 83 -2.63 1.62 -8.33
N THR A 84 -1.33 1.33 -8.52
CA THR A 84 -0.84 0.05 -9.06
C THR A 84 -0.25 -0.89 -8.01
N GLY A 85 -0.41 -0.61 -6.72
CA GLY A 85 0.19 -1.40 -5.63
C GLY A 85 -0.66 -1.50 -4.39
N THR A 86 -0.06 -1.95 -3.31
CA THR A 86 -0.59 -1.88 -1.95
C THR A 86 0.34 -1.03 -1.11
N ASP A 87 -0.17 0.08 -0.60
CA ASP A 87 0.58 0.95 0.29
C ASP A 87 0.49 0.44 1.72
N LEU A 88 1.66 0.16 2.30
CA LEU A 88 1.80 -0.15 3.71
C LEU A 88 2.38 1.06 4.43
N ARG A 89 1.71 1.54 5.46
CA ARG A 89 2.19 2.63 6.31
C ARG A 89 2.57 2.12 7.70
N LEU A 90 3.56 2.76 8.28
CA LEU A 90 3.94 2.60 9.69
C LEU A 90 3.06 3.45 10.59
N LEU A 91 3.14 3.23 11.90
CA LEU A 91 2.33 3.95 12.88
C LEU A 91 2.62 5.45 12.84
N ASP A 92 3.91 5.83 12.84
CA ASP A 92 4.36 7.22 12.92
C ASP A 92 5.76 7.44 12.32
N LEU A 93 6.17 8.71 12.21
CA LEU A 93 7.51 9.09 11.74
C LEU A 93 8.65 8.58 12.65
N PRO A 94 8.54 8.62 14.00
CA PRO A 94 9.54 8.02 14.87
C PRO A 94 9.78 6.53 14.60
N GLN A 95 8.75 5.74 14.30
CA GLN A 95 8.92 4.34 13.90
C GLN A 95 9.65 4.23 12.54
N MET A 96 9.28 5.05 11.57
CA MET A 96 9.96 5.11 10.27
C MET A 96 11.44 5.49 10.44
N GLU A 97 11.76 6.43 11.32
CA GLU A 97 13.14 6.84 11.60
C GLU A 97 13.96 5.74 12.26
N ARG A 98 13.38 4.96 13.18
CA ARG A 98 14.01 3.75 13.75
C ARG A 98 14.29 2.70 12.67
N GLY A 99 13.45 2.64 11.65
CA GLY A 99 13.48 1.65 10.58
C GLY A 99 12.61 0.42 10.89
N VAL A 100 12.01 -0.12 9.84
CA VAL A 100 11.31 -1.41 9.83
C VAL A 100 11.85 -2.19 8.65
N GLU A 101 12.24 -3.43 8.86
CA GLU A 101 12.80 -4.24 7.77
C GLU A 101 11.76 -4.55 6.69
N VAL A 102 12.14 -4.28 5.45
CA VAL A 102 11.41 -4.75 4.27
C VAL A 102 11.96 -6.11 3.89
N VAL A 103 11.07 -7.10 3.78
CA VAL A 103 11.45 -8.49 3.54
C VAL A 103 10.82 -9.02 2.24
N ALA A 104 11.45 -10.03 1.64
CA ALA A 104 10.91 -10.68 0.45
C ALA A 104 9.60 -11.40 0.76
N ALA A 105 8.53 -11.06 0.06
CA ALA A 105 7.21 -11.66 0.26
C ALA A 105 7.12 -13.12 -0.23
N ALA A 106 7.99 -13.53 -1.17
CA ALA A 106 8.05 -14.88 -1.73
C ALA A 106 9.48 -15.20 -2.20
N PRO A 107 9.80 -16.50 -2.39
CA PRO A 107 11.10 -16.89 -2.95
C PRO A 107 11.23 -16.39 -4.39
N GLY A 108 12.44 -16.01 -4.81
CA GLY A 108 12.66 -15.54 -6.18
C GLY A 108 14.11 -15.14 -6.44
N ARG A 109 14.29 -14.34 -7.49
CA ARG A 109 15.59 -13.79 -7.89
C ARG A 109 15.47 -12.29 -8.06
N VAL A 110 16.36 -11.53 -7.46
CA VAL A 110 16.43 -10.07 -7.62
C VAL A 110 16.75 -9.76 -9.10
N VAL A 111 15.89 -8.99 -9.75
CA VAL A 111 16.04 -8.59 -11.16
C VAL A 111 16.36 -7.12 -11.33
N ALA A 112 16.03 -6.28 -10.36
CA ALA A 112 16.42 -4.86 -10.35
C ALA A 112 16.63 -4.36 -8.93
N VAL A 113 17.54 -3.40 -8.79
CA VAL A 113 17.82 -2.65 -7.57
C VAL A 113 18.07 -1.20 -7.96
N HIS A 114 17.47 -0.29 -7.22
CA HIS A 114 17.79 1.13 -7.23
C HIS A 114 17.98 1.60 -5.78
N ASP A 115 19.11 2.30 -5.51
CA ASP A 115 19.41 2.86 -4.20
C ASP A 115 20.26 4.12 -4.36
N GLY A 116 19.91 5.17 -3.65
CA GLY A 116 20.63 6.45 -3.72
C GLY A 116 19.72 7.68 -3.73
N ASP A 117 18.43 7.51 -3.94
CA ASP A 117 17.45 8.60 -3.84
C ASP A 117 17.38 9.11 -2.39
N PRO A 118 17.33 10.44 -2.19
CA PRO A 118 17.33 11.03 -0.86
C PRO A 118 16.02 10.75 -0.10
N ASP A 119 16.14 10.53 1.21
CA ASP A 119 15.01 10.33 2.14
C ASP A 119 14.41 11.68 2.52
N VAL A 120 13.68 12.28 1.61
CA VAL A 120 12.98 13.55 1.80
C VAL A 120 11.52 13.42 1.40
N SER A 121 10.67 14.21 2.06
CA SER A 121 9.25 14.25 1.71
C SER A 121 9.03 14.50 0.21
N MET A 122 8.07 13.81 -0.38
CA MET A 122 7.68 14.04 -1.78
C MET A 122 7.29 15.51 -2.03
N HIS A 123 6.77 16.23 -1.03
CA HIS A 123 6.42 17.64 -1.14
C HIS A 123 7.65 18.55 -1.24
N ALA A 124 8.82 18.07 -0.86
CA ALA A 124 10.10 18.80 -0.97
C ALA A 124 10.86 18.48 -2.27
N ARG A 125 10.33 17.60 -3.13
CA ARG A 125 10.96 17.21 -4.41
C ARG A 125 10.25 17.87 -5.60
N PRO A 126 11.00 18.27 -6.66
CA PRO A 126 10.40 18.70 -7.92
C PRO A 126 9.55 17.57 -8.54
N ARG A 127 8.41 17.93 -9.12
CA ARG A 127 7.50 16.95 -9.77
C ARG A 127 8.18 16.15 -10.87
N GLU A 128 9.09 16.77 -11.62
CA GLU A 128 9.85 16.14 -12.70
C GLU A 128 10.81 15.06 -12.17
N ALA A 129 11.36 15.25 -10.97
CA ALA A 129 12.21 14.25 -10.30
C ALA A 129 11.38 13.05 -9.84
N LEU A 130 10.19 13.29 -9.29
CA LEU A 130 9.25 12.24 -8.90
C LEU A 130 8.76 11.45 -10.12
N ALA A 131 8.43 12.12 -11.22
CA ALA A 131 7.97 11.47 -12.44
C ALA A 131 9.02 10.57 -13.09
N ARG A 132 10.32 10.90 -12.96
CA ARG A 132 11.43 10.07 -13.50
C ARG A 132 11.69 8.80 -12.71
N ASN A 133 11.49 8.82 -11.41
CA ASN A 133 11.65 7.67 -10.54
C ASN A 133 10.57 7.66 -9.45
N PRO A 134 9.34 7.26 -9.80
CA PRO A 134 8.23 7.25 -8.85
C PRO A 134 8.41 6.22 -7.73
N SER A 135 9.22 5.19 -7.95
CA SER A 135 9.45 4.11 -6.97
C SER A 135 10.52 4.46 -5.93
N GLY A 136 11.33 5.53 -6.17
CA GLY A 136 12.44 5.86 -5.30
C GLY A 136 13.46 4.72 -5.18
N ASN A 137 14.02 4.53 -3.98
CA ASN A 137 14.85 3.36 -3.70
C ASN A 137 13.98 2.11 -3.68
N ALA A 138 14.36 1.10 -4.46
CA ALA A 138 13.49 -0.06 -4.71
C ALA A 138 14.26 -1.33 -5.03
N VAL A 139 13.62 -2.46 -4.74
CA VAL A 139 14.05 -3.80 -5.15
C VAL A 139 12.92 -4.45 -5.94
N ARG A 140 13.24 -5.14 -7.04
CA ARG A 140 12.30 -5.96 -7.80
C ARG A 140 12.78 -7.40 -7.86
N ILE A 141 11.85 -8.33 -7.62
CA ILE A 141 12.10 -9.77 -7.55
C ILE A 141 11.21 -10.47 -8.56
N ALA A 142 11.80 -11.31 -9.42
CA ALA A 142 11.08 -12.25 -10.26
C ALA A 142 10.86 -13.57 -9.50
N HIS A 143 9.63 -14.07 -9.57
CA HIS A 143 9.19 -15.32 -8.97
C HIS A 143 8.88 -16.37 -10.04
N ALA A 144 8.40 -17.55 -9.62
CA ALA A 144 7.89 -18.55 -10.54
C ALA A 144 6.70 -18.02 -11.36
N ASP A 145 6.44 -18.70 -12.49
CA ASP A 145 5.27 -18.47 -13.37
C ASP A 145 5.11 -17.02 -13.85
N GLY A 146 6.22 -16.27 -13.95
CA GLY A 146 6.24 -14.91 -14.48
C GLY A 146 5.74 -13.83 -13.52
N TRP A 147 5.50 -14.15 -12.26
CA TRP A 147 5.18 -13.15 -11.25
C TRP A 147 6.38 -12.30 -10.87
N GLU A 148 6.14 -11.03 -10.59
CA GLU A 148 7.13 -10.13 -10.03
C GLU A 148 6.57 -9.38 -8.82
N THR A 149 7.42 -9.09 -7.84
CA THR A 149 7.14 -8.14 -6.77
C THR A 149 8.10 -6.98 -6.80
N GLN A 150 7.62 -5.79 -6.45
CA GLN A 150 8.42 -4.58 -6.29
C GLN A 150 8.21 -4.01 -4.91
N TYR A 151 9.31 -3.66 -4.25
CA TYR A 151 9.37 -3.03 -2.93
C TYR A 151 9.93 -1.65 -3.14
N SER A 152 9.08 -0.64 -2.97
CA SER A 152 9.39 0.75 -3.28
C SER A 152 9.56 1.59 -2.03
N HIS A 153 10.17 2.77 -2.17
CA HIS A 153 10.34 3.76 -1.12
C HIS A 153 11.19 3.28 0.07
N LEU A 154 12.21 2.45 -0.22
CA LEU A 154 13.18 2.01 0.77
C LEU A 154 14.04 3.20 1.22
N ARG A 155 14.60 3.10 2.44
CA ARG A 155 15.54 4.09 2.95
C ARG A 155 16.80 4.12 2.09
N ARG A 156 17.35 5.29 1.84
CA ARG A 156 18.61 5.46 1.13
C ARG A 156 19.74 4.70 1.80
N GLY A 157 20.45 3.89 1.02
CA GLY A 157 21.58 3.08 1.50
C GLY A 157 21.18 1.87 2.33
N SER A 158 19.87 1.51 2.38
CA SER A 158 19.42 0.34 3.14
C SER A 158 19.41 -0.95 2.34
N VAL A 159 19.46 -0.89 1.00
CA VAL A 159 19.31 -2.10 0.17
C VAL A 159 20.46 -3.07 0.41
N ARG A 160 20.11 -4.31 0.79
CA ARG A 160 21.05 -5.37 1.22
C ARG A 160 21.25 -6.47 0.18
N VAL A 161 20.56 -6.38 -0.95
CA VAL A 161 20.59 -7.40 -2.01
C VAL A 161 21.12 -6.83 -3.31
N ARG A 162 21.52 -7.70 -4.23
CA ARG A 162 22.04 -7.32 -5.56
C ARG A 162 21.33 -8.07 -6.68
N VAL A 163 21.33 -7.51 -7.87
CA VAL A 163 20.78 -8.16 -9.05
C VAL A 163 21.40 -9.56 -9.26
N GLY A 164 20.56 -10.53 -9.58
CA GLY A 164 20.92 -11.93 -9.74
C GLY A 164 20.90 -12.75 -8.44
N GLN A 165 20.80 -12.13 -7.27
CA GLN A 165 20.77 -12.84 -6.00
C GLN A 165 19.47 -13.63 -5.84
N PRO A 166 19.52 -14.94 -5.47
CA PRO A 166 18.34 -15.65 -5.02
C PRO A 166 17.95 -15.18 -3.62
N VAL A 167 16.65 -15.14 -3.36
CA VAL A 167 16.07 -14.78 -2.07
C VAL A 167 15.01 -15.79 -1.67
N VAL A 168 14.79 -15.93 -0.36
CA VAL A 168 13.72 -16.74 0.23
C VAL A 168 12.70 -15.82 0.91
N THR A 169 11.49 -16.34 1.14
CA THR A 169 10.45 -15.59 1.90
C THR A 169 11.00 -15.14 3.24
N GLY A 170 10.73 -13.89 3.62
CA GLY A 170 11.19 -13.30 4.87
C GLY A 170 12.66 -12.84 4.87
N GLN A 171 13.38 -12.99 3.77
CA GLN A 171 14.75 -12.49 3.69
C GLN A 171 14.77 -10.96 3.64
N PRO A 172 15.57 -10.28 4.52
CA PRO A 172 15.71 -8.83 4.48
C PRO A 172 16.22 -8.30 3.14
N LEU A 173 15.54 -7.26 2.63
CA LEU A 173 15.86 -6.57 1.39
C LEU A 173 16.45 -5.18 1.63
N GLY A 174 15.95 -4.49 2.70
CA GLY A 174 16.31 -3.13 3.02
C GLY A 174 15.63 -2.58 4.24
#